data_b1393368ba89c332a331596ece9f4600
#
_entry.id   b1393368ba89c332a331596ece9f4600
#
_cell.length_a   1.000
_cell.length_b   1.000
_cell.length_c   1.000
_cell.angle_alpha   90.00
_cell.angle_beta   90.00
_cell.angle_gamma   90.00
#
_symmetry.space_group_name_H-M   'P 1'
#
loop_
_entity.id
_entity.type
_entity.pdbx_description
1 polymer ?
#
loop_
_entity_poly.entity_id
_entity_poly.type
_entity_poly.pdbx_seq_one_letter_code
_entity_poly.pdbx_strand_id
1 'polypeptide(L)'
;SRSKERNMTTEDMFSFFSAQKISKATLICLQQTSFLPDKPAFKNAIIDFLGMNELEIELAMGHIPAEYRKSYYDNISHIAALLQKANDPNTVKEVKPFFETDIGKLYNGDCIEIMKAMPESCVDLVFADPPFNLGKTYDPGIDDNMTMSKYINWTYEWLDQCVRILKPGGRIFVYNIPKWCTYIAAHLGEQLTFWDWIAVDMKFSLPIQSRLYPAHYALISYVKGVKATTFNNQRIPMQICRHCGGEIKDYGGYKSKMNPHGINV
;
A
#
# COMPACT_ATOMS: atom_id res chain seq x y z
N SER A 1 14.04 -9.28 3.56
CA SER A 1 15.38 -9.86 3.36
C SER A 1 15.99 -10.19 4.71
N ARG A 2 16.83 -11.25 4.82
CA ARG A 2 17.49 -11.67 6.07
C ARG A 2 18.33 -10.58 6.74
N SER A 3 18.79 -9.57 6.01
CA SER A 3 19.44 -8.38 6.60
C SER A 3 18.50 -7.58 7.50
N LYS A 4 17.18 -7.66 7.29
CA LYS A 4 16.16 -7.01 8.13
C LYS A 4 15.86 -7.81 9.40
N GLU A 5 16.02 -9.14 9.38
CA GLU A 5 15.92 -9.98 10.57
C GLU A 5 17.05 -9.72 11.57
N ARG A 6 18.13 -9.07 11.13
CA ARG A 6 19.28 -8.69 11.96
C ARG A 6 19.24 -7.25 12.50
N ASN A 7 18.14 -6.52 12.32
CA ASN A 7 18.01 -5.11 12.75
C ASN A 7 19.14 -4.19 12.30
N MET A 8 19.71 -4.43 11.11
CA MET A 8 20.84 -3.66 10.59
C MET A 8 20.35 -2.37 9.92
N THR A 9 20.94 -1.25 10.28
CA THR A 9 20.70 0.06 9.66
C THR A 9 21.40 0.20 8.29
N THR A 10 21.03 1.21 7.52
CA THR A 10 21.74 1.56 6.29
C THR A 10 23.20 1.94 6.58
N GLU A 11 23.47 2.53 7.73
CA GLU A 11 24.82 2.90 8.17
C GLU A 11 25.66 1.66 8.50
N ASP A 12 25.08 0.66 9.15
CA ASP A 12 25.74 -0.62 9.41
C ASP A 12 26.12 -1.31 8.09
N MET A 13 25.22 -1.29 7.09
CA MET A 13 25.50 -1.80 5.77
C MET A 13 26.70 -1.08 5.12
N PHE A 14 26.69 0.25 5.11
CA PHE A 14 27.80 1.01 4.54
C PHE A 14 29.11 0.79 5.29
N SER A 15 29.06 0.67 6.62
CA SER A 15 30.23 0.37 7.46
C SER A 15 30.82 -1.00 7.13
N PHE A 16 29.98 -2.03 7.03
CA PHE A 16 30.40 -3.38 6.67
C PHE A 16 31.12 -3.44 5.31
N PHE A 17 30.50 -2.84 4.27
CA PHE A 17 31.08 -2.85 2.94
C PHE A 17 32.30 -1.94 2.80
N SER A 18 32.36 -0.84 3.53
CA SER A 18 33.55 0.04 3.59
C SER A 18 34.76 -0.68 4.17
N ALA A 19 34.57 -1.47 5.22
CA ALA A 19 35.62 -2.32 5.80
C ALA A 19 36.21 -3.31 4.79
N GLN A 20 35.43 -3.71 3.79
CA GLN A 20 35.86 -4.58 2.68
C GLN A 20 36.34 -3.81 1.44
N LYS A 21 36.63 -2.50 1.58
CA LYS A 21 37.08 -1.61 0.50
C LYS A 21 36.08 -1.46 -0.65
N ILE A 22 34.78 -1.62 -0.37
CA ILE A 22 33.70 -1.39 -1.32
C ILE A 22 33.11 -0.01 -1.08
N SER A 23 33.15 0.85 -2.10
CA SER A 23 32.67 2.23 -1.97
C SER A 23 31.13 2.33 -1.91
N LYS A 24 30.63 3.38 -1.26
CA LYS A 24 29.19 3.69 -1.23
C LYS A 24 28.60 3.86 -2.65
N ALA A 25 29.35 4.46 -3.57
CA ALA A 25 28.93 4.62 -4.96
C ALA A 25 28.76 3.26 -5.67
N THR A 26 29.66 2.31 -5.42
CA THR A 26 29.57 0.93 -5.92
C THR A 26 28.30 0.24 -5.41
N LEU A 27 28.00 0.39 -4.12
CA LEU A 27 26.78 -0.20 -3.54
C LEU A 27 25.50 0.38 -4.13
N ILE A 28 25.44 1.70 -4.34
CA ILE A 28 24.30 2.35 -4.99
C ILE A 28 24.14 1.84 -6.42
N CYS A 29 25.24 1.69 -7.16
CA CYS A 29 25.22 1.14 -8.51
C CYS A 29 24.69 -0.32 -8.51
N LEU A 30 25.13 -1.16 -7.58
CA LEU A 30 24.65 -2.54 -7.45
C LEU A 30 23.16 -2.63 -7.06
N GLN A 31 22.65 -1.67 -6.31
CA GLN A 31 21.21 -1.58 -6.00
C GLN A 31 20.35 -1.25 -7.23
N GLN A 32 20.94 -0.58 -8.22
CA GLN A 32 20.28 -0.19 -9.47
C GLN A 32 20.44 -1.23 -10.59
N THR A 33 21.44 -2.11 -10.48
CA THR A 33 21.66 -3.20 -11.42
C THR A 33 21.19 -4.50 -10.78
N SER A 34 20.28 -5.19 -11.38
CA SER A 34 19.78 -6.48 -10.89
C SER A 34 20.76 -7.64 -11.15
N PHE A 35 22.06 -7.46 -10.94
CA PHE A 35 23.08 -8.49 -11.17
C PHE A 35 24.11 -8.53 -10.02
N LEU A 36 24.52 -9.75 -9.67
CA LEU A 36 25.68 -9.96 -8.81
C LEU A 36 26.97 -9.55 -9.56
N PRO A 37 27.90 -8.85 -8.90
CA PRO A 37 29.14 -8.48 -9.54
C PRO A 37 30.03 -9.70 -9.75
N ASP A 38 30.70 -9.77 -10.90
CA ASP A 38 31.64 -10.86 -11.22
C ASP A 38 32.88 -10.85 -10.33
N LYS A 39 33.24 -9.71 -9.74
CA LYS A 39 34.42 -9.58 -8.89
C LYS A 39 34.24 -10.39 -7.60
N PRO A 40 35.03 -11.46 -7.36
CA PRO A 40 34.80 -12.39 -6.25
C PRO A 40 34.75 -11.74 -4.88
N ALA A 41 35.59 -10.74 -4.62
CA ALA A 41 35.60 -10.04 -3.34
C ALA A 41 34.28 -9.30 -3.06
N PHE A 42 33.62 -8.76 -4.10
CA PHE A 42 32.34 -8.05 -3.95
C PHE A 42 31.20 -9.06 -3.80
N LYS A 43 31.23 -10.14 -4.59
CA LYS A 43 30.26 -11.20 -4.52
C LYS A 43 30.24 -11.84 -3.13
N ASN A 44 31.41 -12.24 -2.62
CA ASN A 44 31.54 -12.85 -1.30
C ASN A 44 31.06 -11.89 -0.18
N ALA A 45 31.40 -10.60 -0.27
CA ALA A 45 30.93 -9.61 0.69
C ALA A 45 29.40 -9.49 0.73
N ILE A 46 28.72 -9.60 -0.44
CA ILE A 46 27.27 -9.58 -0.52
C ILE A 46 26.68 -10.88 0.07
N ILE A 47 27.25 -12.02 -0.27
CA ILE A 47 26.85 -13.34 0.25
C ILE A 47 26.96 -13.34 1.79
N ASP A 48 28.08 -12.90 2.34
CA ASP A 48 28.33 -12.84 3.78
C ASP A 48 27.36 -11.88 4.48
N PHE A 49 27.10 -10.70 3.88
CA PHE A 49 26.19 -9.71 4.42
C PHE A 49 24.73 -10.21 4.46
N LEU A 50 24.27 -10.85 3.39
CA LEU A 50 22.89 -11.33 3.28
C LEU A 50 22.70 -12.68 4.00
N GLY A 51 23.75 -13.47 4.20
CA GLY A 51 23.72 -14.84 4.73
C GLY A 51 22.92 -15.77 3.82
N MET A 52 22.97 -15.52 2.51
CA MET A 52 22.33 -16.30 1.44
C MET A 52 23.41 -16.84 0.52
N ASN A 53 23.19 -17.99 -0.08
CA ASN A 53 24.09 -18.48 -1.12
C ASN A 53 23.87 -17.74 -2.46
N GLU A 54 24.81 -17.94 -3.41
CA GLU A 54 24.76 -17.25 -4.70
C GLU A 54 23.47 -17.53 -5.47
N LEU A 55 23.04 -18.78 -5.52
CA LEU A 55 21.81 -19.18 -6.21
C LEU A 55 20.56 -18.53 -5.57
N GLU A 56 20.50 -18.50 -4.24
CA GLU A 56 19.38 -17.85 -3.52
C GLU A 56 19.30 -16.35 -3.85
N ILE A 57 20.45 -15.69 -4.00
CA ILE A 57 20.50 -14.26 -4.35
C ILE A 57 20.07 -14.04 -5.79
N GLU A 58 20.57 -14.83 -6.75
CA GLU A 58 20.17 -14.76 -8.17
C GLU A 58 18.67 -15.00 -8.33
N LEU A 59 18.11 -16.02 -7.68
CA LEU A 59 16.68 -16.30 -7.71
C LEU A 59 15.86 -15.16 -7.06
N ALA A 60 16.35 -14.55 -5.98
CA ALA A 60 15.70 -13.40 -5.33
C ALA A 60 15.69 -12.14 -6.22
N MET A 61 16.62 -12.04 -7.15
CA MET A 61 16.67 -11.01 -8.20
C MET A 61 15.85 -11.36 -9.45
N GLY A 62 15.22 -12.54 -9.50
CA GLY A 62 14.45 -13.00 -10.64
C GLY A 62 15.28 -13.66 -11.75
N HIS A 63 16.54 -14.00 -11.46
CA HIS A 63 17.42 -14.62 -12.44
C HIS A 63 17.57 -16.11 -12.21
N ILE A 64 17.67 -16.87 -13.31
CA ILE A 64 18.01 -18.29 -13.29
C ILE A 64 19.38 -18.43 -13.97
N PRO A 65 20.45 -18.67 -13.21
CA PRO A 65 21.79 -18.84 -13.79
C PRO A 65 21.83 -19.92 -14.86
N ALA A 66 22.69 -19.74 -15.87
CA ALA A 66 22.70 -20.57 -17.07
C ALA A 66 22.87 -22.06 -16.77
N GLU A 67 23.70 -22.40 -15.77
CA GLU A 67 23.96 -23.79 -15.33
C GLU A 67 22.73 -24.46 -14.70
N TYR A 68 21.79 -23.70 -14.14
CA TYR A 68 20.57 -24.23 -13.53
C TYR A 68 19.37 -24.23 -14.46
N ARG A 69 19.44 -23.58 -15.64
CA ARG A 69 18.31 -23.45 -16.56
C ARG A 69 17.77 -24.81 -17.01
N LYS A 70 18.63 -25.74 -17.33
CA LYS A 70 18.19 -27.11 -17.71
C LYS A 70 17.39 -27.76 -16.59
N SER A 71 17.95 -27.81 -15.38
CA SER A 71 17.26 -28.39 -14.22
C SER A 71 15.96 -27.62 -13.89
N TYR A 72 15.94 -26.31 -14.07
CA TYR A 72 14.73 -25.52 -13.90
C TYR A 72 13.63 -25.95 -14.88
N TYR A 73 13.95 -26.04 -16.18
CA TYR A 73 12.98 -26.45 -17.19
C TYR A 73 12.56 -27.91 -17.06
N ASP A 74 13.47 -28.81 -16.72
CA ASP A 74 13.16 -30.22 -16.47
C ASP A 74 12.21 -30.40 -15.27
N ASN A 75 12.21 -29.45 -14.31
CA ASN A 75 11.38 -29.50 -13.12
C ASN A 75 10.29 -28.38 -13.09
N ILE A 76 10.03 -27.72 -14.21
CA ILE A 76 9.13 -26.57 -14.27
C ILE A 76 7.74 -26.87 -13.71
N SER A 77 7.19 -28.05 -13.99
CA SER A 77 5.88 -28.47 -13.49
C SER A 77 5.88 -28.65 -11.97
N HIS A 78 6.97 -29.18 -11.41
CA HIS A 78 7.11 -29.34 -9.96
C HIS A 78 7.27 -27.96 -9.27
N ILE A 79 8.08 -27.09 -9.84
CA ILE A 79 8.27 -25.71 -9.35
C ILE A 79 6.94 -24.95 -9.41
N ALA A 80 6.22 -25.05 -10.52
CA ALA A 80 4.90 -24.43 -10.66
C ALA A 80 3.91 -24.97 -9.60
N ALA A 81 3.90 -26.28 -9.33
CA ALA A 81 3.05 -26.86 -8.29
C ALA A 81 3.42 -26.37 -6.88
N LEU A 82 4.73 -26.21 -6.57
CA LEU A 82 5.18 -25.64 -5.31
C LEU A 82 4.74 -24.18 -5.14
N LEU A 83 4.87 -23.37 -6.20
CA LEU A 83 4.44 -21.98 -6.19
C LEU A 83 2.92 -21.86 -6.09
N GLN A 84 2.17 -22.72 -6.80
CA GLN A 84 0.72 -22.80 -6.68
C GLN A 84 0.29 -23.17 -5.26
N LYS A 85 0.93 -24.21 -4.68
CA LYS A 85 0.67 -24.62 -3.30
C LYS A 85 0.99 -23.50 -2.29
N ALA A 86 2.09 -22.77 -2.49
CA ALA A 86 2.45 -21.64 -1.64
C ALA A 86 1.44 -20.47 -1.72
N ASN A 87 0.76 -20.36 -2.87
CA ASN A 87 -0.26 -19.33 -3.13
C ASN A 87 -1.69 -19.90 -3.11
N ASP A 88 -1.88 -21.17 -2.70
CA ASP A 88 -3.21 -21.78 -2.63
C ASP A 88 -4.03 -21.10 -1.53
N PRO A 89 -5.14 -20.45 -1.89
CA PRO A 89 -6.02 -19.82 -0.90
C PRO A 89 -6.61 -20.81 0.10
N ASN A 90 -6.63 -22.11 -0.22
CA ASN A 90 -7.07 -23.15 0.71
C ASN A 90 -6.05 -23.51 1.80
N THR A 91 -4.80 -23.03 1.71
CA THR A 91 -3.82 -23.09 2.80
C THR A 91 -4.01 -21.97 3.82
N VAL A 92 -4.96 -21.08 3.58
CA VAL A 92 -5.31 -20.01 4.51
C VAL A 92 -5.84 -20.62 5.80
N LYS A 93 -5.15 -20.38 6.91
CA LYS A 93 -5.63 -20.73 8.25
C LYS A 93 -7.03 -20.16 8.41
N GLU A 94 -7.97 -20.96 8.90
CA GLU A 94 -9.31 -20.49 9.23
C GLU A 94 -9.19 -19.28 10.16
N VAL A 95 -9.49 -18.09 9.65
CA VAL A 95 -9.43 -16.85 10.40
C VAL A 95 -10.74 -16.69 11.15
N LYS A 96 -10.73 -16.93 12.46
CA LYS A 96 -11.91 -16.76 13.31
C LYS A 96 -12.06 -15.30 13.71
N PRO A 97 -13.29 -14.75 13.69
CA PRO A 97 -13.54 -13.42 14.22
C PRO A 97 -13.25 -13.38 15.72
N PHE A 98 -12.67 -12.28 16.19
CA PHE A 98 -12.51 -11.98 17.61
C PHE A 98 -13.87 -11.76 18.29
N PHE A 99 -14.79 -11.14 17.57
CA PHE A 99 -16.14 -10.89 18.01
C PHE A 99 -17.10 -10.93 16.80
N GLU A 100 -18.29 -11.49 16.98
CA GLU A 100 -19.29 -11.64 15.94
C GLU A 100 -20.68 -11.30 16.46
N THR A 101 -21.49 -10.65 15.63
CA THR A 101 -22.91 -10.35 15.83
C THR A 101 -23.69 -10.75 14.58
N ASP A 102 -24.99 -10.68 14.62
CA ASP A 102 -25.85 -10.97 13.46
C ASP A 102 -25.59 -10.04 12.25
N ILE A 103 -25.01 -8.87 12.49
CA ILE A 103 -24.78 -7.83 11.48
C ILE A 103 -23.31 -7.51 11.23
N GLY A 104 -22.36 -8.14 11.93
CA GLY A 104 -20.96 -7.82 11.75
C GLY A 104 -19.97 -8.75 12.44
N LYS A 105 -18.76 -8.76 11.92
CA LYS A 105 -17.62 -9.52 12.45
C LYS A 105 -16.44 -8.59 12.69
N LEU A 106 -15.84 -8.69 13.86
CA LEU A 106 -14.62 -7.98 14.22
C LEU A 106 -13.45 -8.97 14.22
N TYR A 107 -12.39 -8.62 13.52
CA TYR A 107 -11.16 -9.41 13.49
C TYR A 107 -10.03 -8.64 14.16
N ASN A 108 -9.22 -9.34 14.95
CA ASN A 108 -7.98 -8.82 15.52
C ASN A 108 -6.81 -9.63 14.96
N GLY A 109 -6.05 -9.05 14.03
CA GLY A 109 -4.95 -9.72 13.35
C GLY A 109 -4.46 -8.93 12.14
N ASP A 110 -3.53 -9.52 11.40
CA ASP A 110 -3.03 -8.95 10.16
C ASP A 110 -4.14 -8.90 9.10
N CYS A 111 -4.46 -7.68 8.63
CA CYS A 111 -5.53 -7.47 7.67
C CYS A 111 -5.27 -8.17 6.32
N ILE A 112 -4.00 -8.33 5.92
CA ILE A 112 -3.64 -9.02 4.68
C ILE A 112 -4.01 -10.49 4.78
N GLU A 113 -3.65 -11.14 5.88
CA GLU A 113 -3.98 -12.56 6.11
C GLU A 113 -5.49 -12.78 6.26
N ILE A 114 -6.18 -11.86 6.93
CA ILE A 114 -7.65 -11.89 7.07
C ILE A 114 -8.30 -11.76 5.69
N MET A 115 -7.89 -10.78 4.89
CA MET A 115 -8.44 -10.57 3.56
C MET A 115 -8.13 -11.72 2.60
N LYS A 116 -6.94 -12.35 2.67
CA LYS A 116 -6.62 -13.56 1.89
C LYS A 116 -7.62 -14.69 2.13
N ALA A 117 -8.17 -14.80 3.36
CA ALA A 117 -9.20 -15.78 3.69
C ALA A 117 -10.59 -15.42 3.17
N MET A 118 -10.82 -14.17 2.74
CA MET A 118 -12.12 -13.73 2.22
C MET A 118 -12.28 -14.10 0.75
N PRO A 119 -13.50 -14.46 0.31
CA PRO A 119 -13.79 -14.67 -1.11
C PRO A 119 -13.50 -13.43 -1.95
N GLU A 120 -13.21 -13.63 -3.23
CA GLU A 120 -13.16 -12.54 -4.20
C GLU A 120 -14.54 -11.90 -4.37
N SER A 121 -14.56 -10.60 -4.68
CA SER A 121 -15.78 -9.87 -5.01
C SER A 121 -16.92 -10.07 -3.98
N CYS A 122 -16.58 -10.01 -2.68
CA CYS A 122 -17.53 -10.25 -1.58
C CYS A 122 -17.97 -8.99 -0.85
N VAL A 123 -17.26 -7.85 -0.98
CA VAL A 123 -17.59 -6.60 -0.29
C VAL A 123 -18.02 -5.49 -1.27
N ASP A 124 -18.97 -4.67 -0.85
CA ASP A 124 -19.50 -3.55 -1.64
C ASP A 124 -18.71 -2.28 -1.41
N LEU A 125 -18.09 -2.14 -0.22
CA LEU A 125 -17.34 -0.98 0.21
C LEU A 125 -16.13 -1.40 1.02
N VAL A 126 -14.98 -0.76 0.74
CA VAL A 126 -13.80 -0.77 1.59
C VAL A 126 -13.56 0.65 2.11
N PHE A 127 -13.36 0.80 3.41
CA PHE A 127 -12.84 2.02 4.03
C PHE A 127 -11.57 1.67 4.79
N ALA A 128 -10.43 2.23 4.37
CA ALA A 128 -9.12 1.93 4.93
C ALA A 128 -8.50 3.18 5.58
N ASP A 129 -8.10 3.03 6.86
CA ASP A 129 -7.37 4.02 7.66
C ASP A 129 -6.11 3.35 8.22
N PRO A 130 -5.07 3.14 7.39
CA PRO A 130 -3.85 2.47 7.80
C PRO A 130 -2.95 3.40 8.64
N PRO A 131 -1.96 2.87 9.39
CA PRO A 131 -0.88 3.67 9.97
C PRO A 131 -0.20 4.55 8.91
N PHE A 132 0.12 5.82 9.26
CA PHE A 132 0.64 6.80 8.28
C PHE A 132 2.16 6.86 8.18
N ASN A 133 2.85 5.97 8.84
CA ASN A 133 4.32 5.94 8.89
C ASN A 133 4.93 7.27 9.38
N LEU A 134 4.42 7.75 10.49
CA LEU A 134 4.83 9.01 11.13
C LEU A 134 5.71 8.80 12.37
N GLY A 135 6.12 7.57 12.65
CA GLY A 135 6.91 7.21 13.84
C GLY A 135 6.11 7.30 15.14
N LYS A 136 4.79 7.12 15.08
CA LYS A 136 3.94 7.07 16.27
C LYS A 136 4.12 5.74 16.99
N THR A 137 4.09 5.78 18.31
CA THR A 137 4.08 4.55 19.13
C THR A 137 2.65 4.02 19.17
N TYR A 138 2.46 2.84 18.58
CA TYR A 138 1.27 2.01 18.72
C TYR A 138 1.57 0.83 19.65
N ASP A 139 0.60 -0.05 19.83
CA ASP A 139 0.78 -1.29 20.60
C ASP A 139 1.93 -2.16 20.02
N PRO A 140 2.55 -3.02 20.86
CA PRO A 140 3.63 -3.91 20.43
C PRO A 140 3.24 -4.69 19.15
N GLY A 141 4.07 -4.58 18.10
CA GLY A 141 3.88 -5.28 16.83
C GLY A 141 3.50 -4.38 15.65
N ILE A 142 3.15 -3.11 15.87
CA ILE A 142 2.89 -2.14 14.78
C ILE A 142 4.12 -1.26 14.58
N ASP A 143 4.79 -1.44 13.44
CA ASP A 143 5.95 -0.63 13.03
C ASP A 143 5.49 0.58 12.21
N ASP A 144 5.29 1.73 12.87
CA ASP A 144 4.93 3.01 12.21
C ASP A 144 6.18 3.83 11.79
N ASN A 145 7.36 3.21 11.78
CA ASN A 145 8.62 3.84 11.36
C ASN A 145 9.33 3.00 10.30
N MET A 146 8.60 2.63 9.28
CA MET A 146 9.14 1.86 8.15
C MET A 146 9.95 2.75 7.21
N THR A 147 10.95 2.17 6.53
CA THR A 147 11.54 2.83 5.36
C THR A 147 10.46 3.07 4.30
N MET A 148 10.65 4.10 3.47
CA MET A 148 9.70 4.45 2.41
C MET A 148 9.36 3.25 1.51
N SER A 149 10.36 2.51 1.04
CA SER A 149 10.18 1.32 0.21
C SER A 149 9.36 0.24 0.91
N LYS A 150 9.65 -0.03 2.20
CA LYS A 150 8.92 -1.05 2.97
C LYS A 150 7.46 -0.65 3.15
N TYR A 151 7.21 0.62 3.47
CA TYR A 151 5.85 1.13 3.65
C TYR A 151 5.03 1.07 2.36
N ILE A 152 5.63 1.46 1.22
CA ILE A 152 4.96 1.41 -0.08
C ILE A 152 4.65 -0.05 -0.47
N ASN A 153 5.62 -0.97 -0.35
CA ASN A 153 5.42 -2.38 -0.69
C ASN A 153 4.31 -3.02 0.18
N TRP A 154 4.34 -2.77 1.49
CA TRP A 154 3.30 -3.21 2.40
C TRP A 154 1.94 -2.60 2.04
N THR A 155 1.92 -1.31 1.68
CA THR A 155 0.70 -0.61 1.27
C THR A 155 0.10 -1.24 0.01
N TYR A 156 0.91 -1.53 -0.99
CA TYR A 156 0.44 -2.16 -2.22
C TYR A 156 -0.10 -3.57 -1.96
N GLU A 157 0.53 -4.35 -1.08
CA GLU A 157 0.07 -5.69 -0.75
C GLU A 157 -1.36 -5.70 -0.16
N TRP A 158 -1.65 -4.86 0.82
CA TRP A 158 -3.01 -4.81 1.36
C TRP A 158 -4.01 -4.13 0.41
N LEU A 159 -3.60 -3.16 -0.42
CA LEU A 159 -4.46 -2.57 -1.45
C LEU A 159 -4.90 -3.61 -2.49
N ASP A 160 -3.98 -4.47 -2.94
CA ASP A 160 -4.29 -5.55 -3.88
C ASP A 160 -5.34 -6.51 -3.30
N GLN A 161 -5.27 -6.83 -2.01
CA GLN A 161 -6.31 -7.62 -1.36
C GLN A 161 -7.64 -6.85 -1.29
N CYS A 162 -7.63 -5.56 -1.01
CA CYS A 162 -8.83 -4.74 -1.05
C CYS A 162 -9.49 -4.75 -2.44
N VAL A 163 -8.69 -4.59 -3.51
CA VAL A 163 -9.19 -4.66 -4.90
C VAL A 163 -9.76 -6.03 -5.23
N ARG A 164 -9.11 -7.11 -4.76
CA ARG A 164 -9.57 -8.49 -5.00
C ARG A 164 -10.94 -8.74 -4.38
N ILE A 165 -11.12 -8.39 -3.11
CA ILE A 165 -12.40 -8.65 -2.39
C ILE A 165 -13.51 -7.68 -2.77
N LEU A 166 -13.21 -6.54 -3.38
CA LEU A 166 -14.20 -5.55 -3.80
C LEU A 166 -15.02 -6.07 -4.99
N LYS A 167 -16.34 -5.97 -4.90
CA LYS A 167 -17.26 -6.33 -5.99
C LYS A 167 -17.13 -5.38 -7.19
N PRO A 168 -17.46 -5.81 -8.41
CA PRO A 168 -17.67 -4.89 -9.52
C PRO A 168 -18.71 -3.81 -9.15
N GLY A 169 -18.38 -2.54 -9.40
CA GLY A 169 -19.19 -1.39 -8.95
C GLY A 169 -19.04 -1.04 -7.47
N GLY A 170 -18.28 -1.81 -6.72
CA GLY A 170 -17.91 -1.49 -5.33
C GLY A 170 -16.94 -0.32 -5.27
N ARG A 171 -16.86 0.31 -4.12
CA ARG A 171 -16.05 1.52 -3.88
C ARG A 171 -15.02 1.31 -2.79
N ILE A 172 -13.82 1.84 -3.01
CA ILE A 172 -12.78 1.92 -1.98
C ILE A 172 -12.53 3.38 -1.59
N PHE A 173 -12.43 3.63 -0.30
CA PHE A 173 -11.94 4.87 0.27
C PHE A 173 -10.66 4.59 1.07
N VAL A 174 -9.62 5.38 0.83
CA VAL A 174 -8.37 5.29 1.59
C VAL A 174 -8.05 6.65 2.20
N TYR A 175 -7.96 6.69 3.52
CA TYR A 175 -7.61 7.86 4.29
C TYR A 175 -6.13 7.84 4.63
N ASN A 176 -5.41 8.91 4.28
CA ASN A 176 -3.98 9.03 4.60
C ASN A 176 -3.51 10.49 4.46
N ILE A 177 -2.23 10.75 4.77
CA ILE A 177 -1.60 12.03 4.45
C ILE A 177 -1.35 12.14 2.94
N PRO A 178 -1.39 13.37 2.36
CA PRO A 178 -1.21 13.59 0.92
C PRO A 178 0.05 12.95 0.34
N LYS A 179 1.15 12.94 1.09
CA LYS A 179 2.41 12.31 0.68
C LYS A 179 2.22 10.85 0.24
N TRP A 180 1.50 10.06 1.02
CA TRP A 180 1.30 8.64 0.72
C TRP A 180 0.16 8.42 -0.26
N CYS A 181 -0.84 9.30 -0.25
CA CYS A 181 -1.94 9.23 -1.20
C CYS A 181 -1.49 9.34 -2.66
N THR A 182 -0.36 9.99 -2.96
CA THR A 182 0.19 10.03 -4.34
C THR A 182 0.59 8.65 -4.83
N TYR A 183 1.21 7.82 -3.99
CA TYR A 183 1.59 6.45 -4.33
C TYR A 183 0.38 5.51 -4.37
N ILE A 184 -0.52 5.64 -3.40
CA ILE A 184 -1.76 4.87 -3.33
C ILE A 184 -2.63 5.14 -4.56
N ALA A 185 -2.75 6.41 -4.95
CA ALA A 185 -3.53 6.81 -6.12
C ALA A 185 -2.95 6.26 -7.42
N ALA A 186 -1.63 6.29 -7.59
CA ALA A 186 -0.98 5.70 -8.75
C ALA A 186 -1.25 4.20 -8.85
N HIS A 187 -1.08 3.46 -7.76
CA HIS A 187 -1.28 2.01 -7.72
C HIS A 187 -2.75 1.60 -7.95
N LEU A 188 -3.69 2.26 -7.28
CA LEU A 188 -5.11 1.99 -7.49
C LEU A 188 -5.57 2.36 -8.90
N GLY A 189 -5.00 3.41 -9.48
CA GLY A 189 -5.33 3.87 -10.85
C GLY A 189 -5.00 2.86 -11.95
N GLU A 190 -4.13 1.88 -11.70
CA GLU A 190 -3.85 0.79 -12.63
C GLU A 190 -4.99 -0.23 -12.74
N GLN A 191 -5.81 -0.35 -11.69
CA GLN A 191 -6.81 -1.40 -11.57
C GLN A 191 -8.25 -0.89 -11.42
N LEU A 192 -8.42 0.32 -10.94
CA LEU A 192 -9.70 0.93 -10.58
C LEU A 192 -9.87 2.28 -11.28
N THR A 193 -11.13 2.72 -11.38
CA THR A 193 -11.45 4.06 -11.89
C THR A 193 -11.39 5.08 -10.76
N PHE A 194 -10.56 6.11 -10.91
CA PHE A 194 -10.51 7.26 -10.00
C PHE A 194 -11.88 7.94 -9.91
N TRP A 195 -12.29 8.28 -8.69
CA TRP A 195 -13.58 8.94 -8.46
C TRP A 195 -13.42 10.31 -7.82
N ASP A 196 -12.86 10.35 -6.60
CA ASP A 196 -12.71 11.60 -5.86
C ASP A 196 -11.40 11.67 -5.09
N TRP A 197 -10.91 12.90 -4.90
CA TRP A 197 -9.90 13.25 -3.91
C TRP A 197 -10.49 14.30 -2.97
N ILE A 198 -10.82 13.89 -1.76
CA ILE A 198 -11.48 14.69 -0.75
C ILE A 198 -10.42 15.22 0.21
N ALA A 199 -10.35 16.54 0.36
CA ALA A 199 -9.53 17.19 1.38
C ALA A 199 -10.28 17.19 2.72
N VAL A 200 -9.72 16.51 3.72
CA VAL A 200 -10.26 16.47 5.09
C VAL A 200 -9.53 17.52 5.92
N ASP A 201 -10.19 18.61 6.25
CA ASP A 201 -9.60 19.77 6.95
C ASP A 201 -9.03 19.42 8.32
N MET A 202 -7.84 19.94 8.61
CA MET A 202 -7.14 19.78 9.89
C MET A 202 -7.18 21.06 10.69
N LYS A 203 -8.06 21.15 11.68
CA LYS A 203 -8.25 22.37 12.48
C LYS A 203 -7.09 22.73 13.40
N PHE A 204 -6.28 21.77 13.82
CA PHE A 204 -5.25 21.95 14.87
C PHE A 204 -3.93 21.27 14.52
N SER A 205 -3.47 21.40 13.27
CA SER A 205 -2.14 20.91 12.92
C SER A 205 -1.05 21.85 13.47
N LEU A 206 0.12 21.29 13.78
CA LEU A 206 1.27 22.08 14.23
C LEU A 206 2.10 22.54 13.03
N PRO A 207 2.66 23.75 13.06
CA PRO A 207 3.61 24.21 12.05
C PRO A 207 4.83 23.28 12.00
N ILE A 208 5.29 22.97 10.79
CA ILE A 208 6.52 22.21 10.56
C ILE A 208 7.57 23.18 10.01
N GLN A 209 8.74 23.19 10.64
CA GLN A 209 9.83 24.08 10.21
C GLN A 209 10.17 23.84 8.74
N SER A 210 10.36 24.92 7.97
CA SER A 210 10.74 24.90 6.54
C SER A 210 9.70 24.22 5.62
N ARG A 211 8.45 24.11 6.03
CA ARG A 211 7.36 23.58 5.21
C ARG A 211 6.12 24.47 5.29
N LEU A 212 5.28 24.35 4.27
CA LEU A 212 3.94 24.92 4.35
C LEU A 212 3.14 24.22 5.44
N TYR A 213 2.24 24.95 6.06
CA TYR A 213 1.35 24.44 7.10
C TYR A 213 0.53 23.27 6.55
N PRO A 214 0.56 22.09 7.18
CA PRO A 214 -0.26 20.97 6.74
C PRO A 214 -1.73 21.26 7.04
N ALA A 215 -2.52 21.46 5.99
CA ALA A 215 -3.90 21.92 6.13
C ALA A 215 -4.93 20.79 6.06
N HIS A 216 -4.59 19.63 5.53
CA HIS A 216 -5.56 18.55 5.31
C HIS A 216 -4.93 17.16 5.29
N TYR A 217 -5.75 16.16 5.65
CA TYR A 217 -5.59 14.79 5.23
C TYR A 217 -6.29 14.56 3.89
N ALA A 218 -5.94 13.49 3.18
CA ALA A 218 -6.61 13.12 1.96
C ALA A 218 -7.44 11.85 2.16
N LEU A 219 -8.66 11.87 1.63
CA LEU A 219 -9.50 10.69 1.49
C LEU A 219 -9.70 10.47 -0.01
N ILE A 220 -9.02 9.48 -0.57
CA ILE A 220 -9.11 9.16 -1.99
C ILE A 220 -10.14 8.06 -2.22
N SER A 221 -10.88 8.17 -3.31
CA SER A 221 -11.95 7.24 -3.67
C SER A 221 -11.78 6.70 -5.07
N TYR A 222 -11.95 5.38 -5.20
CA TYR A 222 -11.92 4.66 -6.47
C TYR A 222 -13.09 3.69 -6.57
N VAL A 223 -13.47 3.35 -7.80
CA VAL A 223 -14.56 2.41 -8.11
C VAL A 223 -14.02 1.25 -8.94
N LYS A 224 -14.41 0.02 -8.62
CA LYS A 224 -14.10 -1.16 -9.43
C LYS A 224 -15.04 -1.23 -10.63
N GLY A 225 -14.55 -0.84 -11.81
CA GLY A 225 -15.30 -0.70 -13.05
C GLY A 225 -15.67 0.74 -13.36
N VAL A 226 -16.64 0.97 -14.22
CA VAL A 226 -16.93 2.30 -14.80
C VAL A 226 -17.67 3.23 -13.83
N LYS A 227 -18.54 2.69 -12.98
CA LYS A 227 -19.36 3.47 -12.03
C LYS A 227 -19.73 2.66 -10.81
N ALA A 228 -19.99 3.35 -9.70
CA ALA A 228 -20.52 2.73 -8.50
C ALA A 228 -21.94 2.17 -8.73
N THR A 229 -22.22 0.99 -8.18
CA THR A 229 -23.57 0.40 -8.21
C THR A 229 -24.51 1.08 -7.24
N THR A 230 -23.99 1.61 -6.14
CA THR A 230 -24.78 2.26 -5.10
C THR A 230 -24.28 3.67 -4.86
N PHE A 231 -25.16 4.65 -4.96
CA PHE A 231 -24.92 6.03 -4.58
C PHE A 231 -26.20 6.64 -4.01
N ASN A 232 -26.23 6.80 -2.69
CA ASN A 232 -27.36 7.43 -2.00
C ASN A 232 -27.13 8.93 -1.97
N ASN A 233 -27.83 9.64 -2.82
CA ASN A 233 -27.72 11.09 -2.95
C ASN A 233 -28.28 11.79 -1.71
N GLN A 234 -27.38 12.22 -0.84
CA GLN A 234 -27.73 13.08 0.30
C GLN A 234 -27.52 14.53 -0.08
N ARG A 235 -28.35 15.40 0.47
CA ARG A 235 -28.30 16.84 0.24
C ARG A 235 -28.16 17.58 1.54
N ILE A 236 -27.31 18.60 1.55
CA ILE A 236 -27.23 19.57 2.63
C ILE A 236 -27.89 20.87 2.22
N PRO A 237 -28.43 21.65 3.16
CA PRO A 237 -28.96 22.98 2.86
C PRO A 237 -27.94 23.86 2.13
N MET A 238 -28.44 24.73 1.28
CA MET A 238 -27.59 25.72 0.61
C MET A 238 -26.89 26.62 1.64
N GLN A 239 -25.64 26.98 1.33
CA GLN A 239 -24.90 27.91 2.19
C GLN A 239 -25.59 29.28 2.26
N ILE A 240 -25.63 29.85 3.44
CA ILE A 240 -26.20 31.15 3.69
C ILE A 240 -25.08 32.18 3.79
N CYS A 241 -25.26 33.31 3.12
CA CYS A 241 -24.36 34.45 3.23
C CYS A 241 -24.34 34.99 4.66
N ARG A 242 -23.16 35.06 5.25
CA ARG A 242 -22.98 35.53 6.64
C ARG A 242 -23.36 37.04 6.83
N HIS A 243 -23.37 37.83 5.74
CA HIS A 243 -23.66 39.25 5.77
C HIS A 243 -25.14 39.58 5.63
N CYS A 244 -25.84 38.91 4.68
CA CYS A 244 -27.23 39.26 4.38
C CYS A 244 -28.25 38.18 4.80
N GLY A 245 -27.78 37.02 5.30
CA GLY A 245 -28.64 35.91 5.67
C GLY A 245 -29.35 35.23 4.49
N GLY A 246 -29.10 35.67 3.27
CA GLY A 246 -29.67 35.05 2.07
C GLY A 246 -28.86 33.89 1.55
N GLU A 247 -29.50 33.00 0.79
CA GLU A 247 -28.79 31.91 0.12
C GLU A 247 -27.72 32.44 -0.85
N ILE A 248 -26.56 31.80 -0.88
CA ILE A 248 -25.51 32.07 -1.87
C ILE A 248 -26.02 31.64 -3.23
N LYS A 249 -26.31 32.62 -4.10
CA LYS A 249 -27.03 32.40 -5.38
C LYS A 249 -26.13 32.12 -6.56
N ASP A 250 -24.84 32.40 -6.46
CA ASP A 250 -23.93 32.25 -7.59
C ASP A 250 -23.15 30.94 -7.52
N TYR A 251 -23.59 29.98 -8.30
CA TYR A 251 -22.94 28.68 -8.52
C TYR A 251 -22.52 28.55 -10.02
N GLY A 252 -21.99 29.62 -10.61
CA GLY A 252 -21.50 29.58 -11.99
C GLY A 252 -22.57 29.22 -13.03
N GLY A 253 -23.81 29.65 -12.84
CA GLY A 253 -24.92 29.36 -13.77
C GLY A 253 -25.55 27.97 -13.68
N TYR A 254 -25.05 27.11 -12.78
CA TYR A 254 -25.60 25.75 -12.61
C TYR A 254 -26.82 25.68 -11.70
N LYS A 255 -27.26 26.78 -11.11
CA LYS A 255 -28.37 26.82 -10.16
C LYS A 255 -29.66 26.24 -10.72
N SER A 256 -29.95 26.43 -12.00
CA SER A 256 -31.12 25.85 -12.67
C SER A 256 -31.11 24.33 -12.76
N LYS A 257 -29.92 23.71 -12.66
CA LYS A 257 -29.71 22.24 -12.67
C LYS A 257 -29.64 21.64 -11.27
N MET A 258 -29.54 22.47 -10.24
CA MET A 258 -29.49 22.03 -8.83
C MET A 258 -30.90 21.94 -8.27
N ASN A 259 -31.12 20.99 -7.36
CA ASN A 259 -32.36 20.95 -6.61
C ASN A 259 -32.49 22.24 -5.79
N PRO A 260 -33.64 22.95 -5.84
CA PRO A 260 -33.85 24.21 -5.15
C PRO A 260 -33.64 24.13 -3.61
N HIS A 261 -33.61 22.95 -3.03
CA HIS A 261 -33.52 22.74 -1.58
C HIS A 261 -32.17 22.24 -1.07
N GLY A 262 -31.12 22.23 -1.91
CA GLY A 262 -29.78 21.86 -1.44
C GLY A 262 -28.79 21.51 -2.56
N ILE A 263 -27.55 21.32 -2.17
CA ILE A 263 -26.46 20.80 -3.01
C ILE A 263 -26.24 19.32 -2.74
N ASN A 264 -25.82 18.60 -3.74
CA ASN A 264 -25.39 17.22 -3.56
C ASN A 264 -24.07 17.20 -2.78
N VAL A 265 -23.96 16.30 -1.84
CA VAL A 265 -22.74 16.05 -1.06
C VAL A 265 -22.19 14.71 -1.43
#